data_787a38855dd1c15e2d51803ffde156e3
#
_entry.id   787a38855dd1c15e2d51803ffde156e3
#
_cell.length_a   1.000
_cell.length_b   1.000
_cell.length_c   1.000
_cell.angle_alpha   90.00
_cell.angle_beta   90.00
_cell.angle_gamma   90.00
#
_symmetry.space_group_name_H-M   'P 1'
#
loop_
_entity.id
_entity.type
_entity.pdbx_description
1 polymer ?
#
loop_
_entity_poly.entity_id
_entity_poly.type
_entity_poly.pdbx_seq_one_letter_code
_entity_poly.pdbx_strand_id
1 'polypeptide(L)'
;MANQEWTLKRKDTGVAVHLPQDMRWDDEFEWNKVAQAAPQRTLSGGLVIQQGIKANGRPITLSGDWVWLDLSILRTLRDWTDVPELEITLTHYDGREFNVIWRTHNAALNNVEPVHYSTPETDSERYTAQLCLMTF
;
A
#
# COMPACT_ATOMS: atom_id res chain seq x y z
N MET A 1 -4.83 11.85 -21.85
CA MET A 1 -5.49 12.18 -20.55
C MET A 1 -4.94 11.27 -19.47
N ALA A 2 -4.67 11.81 -18.32
CA ALA A 2 -4.13 11.01 -17.23
C ALA A 2 -5.15 9.97 -16.75
N ASN A 3 -4.66 8.79 -16.39
CA ASN A 3 -5.48 7.78 -15.76
C ASN A 3 -5.88 8.28 -14.37
N GLN A 4 -7.16 8.18 -14.06
CA GLN A 4 -7.71 8.67 -12.79
C GLN A 4 -7.82 7.56 -11.75
N GLU A 5 -7.27 6.38 -12.02
CA GLU A 5 -7.37 5.23 -11.15
C GLU A 5 -5.99 4.78 -10.66
N TRP A 6 -5.96 4.24 -9.44
CA TRP A 6 -4.79 3.50 -8.98
C TRP A 6 -4.70 2.19 -9.75
N THR A 7 -3.50 1.80 -10.15
CA THR A 7 -3.28 0.57 -10.89
C THR A 7 -2.18 -0.24 -10.24
N LEU A 8 -2.43 -1.53 -10.01
CA LEU A 8 -1.44 -2.50 -9.55
C LEU A 8 -1.18 -3.47 -10.69
N LYS A 9 0.07 -3.56 -11.14
CA LYS A 9 0.46 -4.43 -12.24
C LYS A 9 1.57 -5.37 -11.81
N ARG A 10 1.34 -6.68 -11.97
CA ARG A 10 2.39 -7.69 -11.71
C ARG A 10 3.47 -7.58 -12.77
N LYS A 11 4.73 -7.62 -12.32
CA LYS A 11 5.85 -7.57 -13.25
C LYS A 11 6.10 -8.88 -13.98
N ASP A 12 5.73 -10.00 -13.36
CA ASP A 12 5.98 -11.33 -13.91
C ASP A 12 5.01 -11.70 -15.04
N THR A 13 3.73 -11.39 -14.89
CA THR A 13 2.69 -11.77 -15.86
C THR A 13 2.14 -10.59 -16.64
N GLY A 14 2.33 -9.38 -16.16
CA GLY A 14 1.76 -8.18 -16.76
C GLY A 14 0.28 -7.97 -16.47
N VAL A 15 -0.32 -8.79 -15.63
CA VAL A 15 -1.72 -8.64 -15.25
C VAL A 15 -1.88 -7.41 -14.36
N ALA A 16 -2.86 -6.57 -14.69
CA ALA A 16 -3.12 -5.34 -13.95
C ALA A 16 -4.49 -5.37 -13.28
N VAL A 17 -4.57 -4.75 -12.11
CA VAL A 17 -5.81 -4.53 -11.37
C VAL A 17 -6.00 -3.04 -11.19
N HIS A 18 -7.20 -2.56 -11.48
CA HIS A 18 -7.55 -1.15 -11.32
C HIS A 18 -8.30 -0.96 -10.01
N LEU A 19 -7.86 0.03 -9.24
CA LEU A 19 -8.47 0.40 -7.98
C LEU A 19 -9.16 1.76 -8.12
N PRO A 20 -10.22 2.02 -7.35
CA PRO A 20 -10.90 3.32 -7.42
C PRO A 20 -9.97 4.48 -7.09
N GLN A 21 -10.20 5.61 -7.75
CA GLN A 21 -9.44 6.84 -7.54
C GLN A 21 -9.52 7.32 -6.09
N ASP A 22 -10.63 7.08 -5.44
CA ASP A 22 -10.91 7.62 -4.11
C ASP A 22 -10.16 6.93 -2.97
N MET A 23 -9.35 5.92 -3.27
CA MET A 23 -8.50 5.30 -2.25
C MET A 23 -7.48 6.31 -1.76
N ARG A 24 -7.25 6.30 -0.46
CA ARG A 24 -6.37 7.25 0.20
C ARG A 24 -5.03 6.58 0.51
N TRP A 25 -3.95 7.29 0.23
CA TRP A 25 -2.61 6.91 0.68
C TRP A 25 -2.40 7.50 2.06
N ASP A 26 -2.63 6.68 3.09
CA ASP A 26 -2.67 7.15 4.48
C ASP A 26 -1.33 7.69 4.99
N ASP A 27 -0.23 7.07 4.58
CA ASP A 27 1.10 7.37 5.10
C ASP A 27 1.99 8.10 4.10
N GLU A 28 1.40 8.77 3.12
CA GLU A 28 2.15 9.50 2.08
C GLU A 28 3.11 10.53 2.69
N PHE A 29 2.68 11.24 3.70
CA PHE A 29 3.44 12.35 4.27
C PHE A 29 4.14 11.99 5.58
N GLU A 30 3.98 10.79 6.07
CA GLU A 30 4.56 10.36 7.35
C GLU A 30 5.97 9.81 7.20
N TRP A 31 6.40 9.51 6.01
CA TRP A 31 7.70 8.93 5.75
C TRP A 31 8.60 9.95 5.06
N ASN A 32 9.87 9.97 5.44
CA ASN A 32 10.89 10.76 4.76
C ASN A 32 12.16 9.92 4.64
N LYS A 33 13.06 10.36 3.75
CA LYS A 33 14.28 9.61 3.45
C LYS A 33 15.31 9.67 4.56
N VAL A 34 15.18 10.58 5.50
CA VAL A 34 16.16 10.73 6.57
C VAL A 34 15.78 9.85 7.75
N ALA A 35 16.63 8.89 8.06
CA ALA A 35 16.53 8.12 9.28
C ALA A 35 17.28 8.88 10.37
N GLN A 36 16.68 8.99 11.55
CA GLN A 36 17.31 9.68 12.67
C GLN A 36 17.15 8.87 13.93
N ALA A 37 18.26 8.64 14.62
CA ALA A 37 18.25 8.04 15.94
C ALA A 37 17.73 9.06 16.95
N ALA A 38 17.18 8.58 18.08
CA ALA A 38 16.75 9.47 19.14
C ALA A 38 17.95 10.32 19.61
N PRO A 39 17.79 11.65 19.70
CA PRO A 39 18.88 12.51 20.14
C PRO A 39 19.31 12.17 21.57
N GLN A 40 20.62 12.24 21.83
CA GLN A 40 21.20 11.96 23.14
C GLN A 40 21.86 13.20 23.70
N ARG A 41 21.70 13.44 25.00
CA ARG A 41 22.35 14.55 25.70
C ARG A 41 23.75 14.13 26.16
N THR A 42 24.71 15.02 25.95
CA THR A 42 26.05 14.86 26.56
C THR A 42 26.06 15.40 27.97
N LEU A 43 27.11 15.07 28.72
CA LEU A 43 27.27 15.58 30.10
C LEU A 43 27.38 17.11 30.15
N SER A 44 27.90 17.72 29.10
CA SER A 44 28.01 19.18 29.00
C SER A 44 26.71 19.87 28.57
N GLY A 45 25.65 19.12 28.37
CA GLY A 45 24.34 19.65 27.92
C GLY A 45 24.16 19.75 26.42
N GLY A 46 25.16 19.35 25.66
CA GLY A 46 25.05 19.29 24.20
C GLY A 46 24.15 18.17 23.74
N LEU A 47 23.85 18.17 22.44
CA LEU A 47 22.96 17.19 21.82
C LEU A 47 23.70 16.45 20.71
N VAL A 48 23.65 15.12 20.74
CA VAL A 48 24.19 14.28 19.67
C VAL A 48 23.05 13.85 18.78
N ILE A 49 23.13 14.17 17.48
CA ILE A 49 22.13 13.81 16.47
C ILE A 49 22.82 12.96 15.41
N GLN A 50 22.28 11.78 15.17
CA GLN A 50 22.79 10.87 14.15
C GLN A 50 21.71 10.66 13.09
N GLN A 51 22.06 10.87 11.83
CA GLN A 51 21.15 10.74 10.71
C GLN A 51 21.78 9.90 9.59
N GLY A 52 20.93 9.23 8.84
CA GLY A 52 21.32 8.47 7.67
C GLY A 52 20.23 8.54 6.61
N ILE A 53 20.51 7.96 5.45
CA ILE A 53 19.56 7.95 4.34
C ILE A 53 18.91 6.57 4.24
N LYS A 54 17.60 6.54 4.20
CA LYS A 54 16.83 5.31 3.90
C LYS A 54 16.80 5.14 2.38
N ALA A 55 17.41 4.07 1.88
CA ALA A 55 17.50 3.84 0.43
C ALA A 55 16.15 3.41 -0.16
N ASN A 56 15.38 2.63 0.59
CA ASN A 56 14.09 2.10 0.14
C ASN A 56 13.25 1.76 1.36
N GLY A 57 12.11 1.09 1.13
CA GLY A 57 11.25 0.68 2.23
C GLY A 57 10.17 1.68 2.59
N ARG A 58 9.85 2.61 1.69
CA ARG A 58 8.76 3.56 1.92
C ARG A 58 7.44 2.82 2.01
N PRO A 59 6.69 2.93 3.12
CA PRO A 59 5.40 2.28 3.22
C PRO A 59 4.36 2.98 2.36
N ILE A 60 3.48 2.19 1.75
CA ILE A 60 2.36 2.71 0.99
C ILE A 60 1.12 1.96 1.49
N THR A 61 0.30 2.63 2.27
CA THR A 61 -0.94 2.07 2.81
C THR A 61 -2.12 2.74 2.11
N LEU A 62 -2.83 1.97 1.31
CA LEU A 62 -4.02 2.44 0.61
C LEU A 62 -5.24 2.00 1.39
N SER A 63 -6.07 2.94 1.79
CA SER A 63 -7.28 2.65 2.52
C SER A 63 -8.46 3.45 1.98
N GLY A 64 -9.66 3.04 2.34
CA GLY A 64 -10.84 3.76 1.93
C GLY A 64 -12.09 3.09 2.48
N ASP A 65 -12.48 3.48 3.69
CA ASP A 65 -13.72 2.99 4.28
C ASP A 65 -14.94 3.41 3.45
N TRP A 66 -14.76 4.43 2.63
CA TRP A 66 -15.80 4.96 1.74
C TRP A 66 -15.66 4.44 0.31
N VAL A 67 -14.66 3.62 0.02
CA VAL A 67 -14.38 3.12 -1.33
C VAL A 67 -14.71 1.64 -1.39
N TRP A 68 -15.50 1.27 -2.38
CA TRP A 68 -15.97 -0.10 -2.52
C TRP A 68 -15.19 -0.84 -3.59
N LEU A 69 -14.67 -2.00 -3.24
CA LEU A 69 -13.98 -2.90 -4.15
C LEU A 69 -14.87 -4.10 -4.48
N ASP A 70 -14.86 -4.53 -5.72
CA ASP A 70 -15.55 -5.76 -6.09
C ASP A 70 -14.85 -6.97 -5.49
N LEU A 71 -15.62 -7.96 -5.11
CA LEU A 71 -15.07 -9.19 -4.53
C LEU A 71 -14.08 -9.87 -5.48
N SER A 72 -14.32 -9.80 -6.80
CA SER A 72 -13.39 -10.36 -7.79
C SER A 72 -12.01 -9.72 -7.71
N ILE A 73 -11.95 -8.39 -7.56
CA ILE A 73 -10.70 -7.66 -7.38
C ILE A 73 -10.03 -8.07 -6.07
N LEU A 74 -10.80 -8.16 -5.01
CA LEU A 74 -10.28 -8.52 -3.70
C LEU A 74 -9.69 -9.94 -3.69
N ARG A 75 -10.35 -10.89 -4.35
CA ARG A 75 -9.86 -12.26 -4.47
C ARG A 75 -8.58 -12.33 -5.30
N THR A 76 -8.50 -11.55 -6.37
CA THR A 76 -7.29 -11.46 -7.20
C THR A 76 -6.12 -10.94 -6.37
N LEU A 77 -6.32 -9.88 -5.61
CA LEU A 77 -5.29 -9.33 -4.73
C LEU A 77 -4.90 -10.31 -3.64
N ARG A 78 -5.86 -11.05 -3.09
CA ARG A 78 -5.59 -12.06 -2.07
C ARG A 78 -4.67 -13.17 -2.63
N ASP A 79 -4.92 -13.62 -3.86
CA ASP A 79 -4.07 -14.62 -4.50
C ASP A 79 -2.67 -14.09 -4.73
N TRP A 80 -2.53 -12.82 -5.05
CA TRP A 80 -1.22 -12.18 -5.23
C TRP A 80 -0.43 -12.14 -3.92
N THR A 81 -1.09 -12.03 -2.78
CA THR A 81 -0.38 -12.02 -1.48
C THR A 81 0.25 -13.37 -1.14
N ASP A 82 -0.17 -14.44 -1.80
CA ASP A 82 0.39 -15.78 -1.57
C ASP A 82 1.62 -16.04 -2.43
N VAL A 83 1.98 -15.15 -3.34
CA VAL A 83 3.16 -15.31 -4.20
C VAL A 83 4.37 -14.70 -3.50
N PRO A 84 5.40 -15.49 -3.15
CA PRO A 84 6.58 -14.93 -2.49
C PRO A 84 7.36 -14.02 -3.43
N GLU A 85 7.89 -12.94 -2.88
CA GLU A 85 8.73 -11.97 -3.59
C GLU A 85 8.07 -11.37 -4.83
N LEU A 86 6.74 -11.26 -4.83
CA LEU A 86 6.02 -10.70 -5.97
C LEU A 86 6.29 -9.20 -6.10
N GLU A 87 6.88 -8.80 -7.22
CA GLU A 87 7.12 -7.41 -7.54
C GLU A 87 5.93 -6.84 -8.30
N ILE A 88 5.46 -5.68 -7.87
CA ILE A 88 4.28 -5.03 -8.42
C ILE A 88 4.65 -3.59 -8.76
N THR A 89 4.15 -3.09 -9.89
CA THR A 89 4.23 -1.66 -10.22
C THR A 89 2.93 -1.01 -9.80
N LEU A 90 3.01 -0.12 -8.83
CA LEU A 90 1.88 0.68 -8.38
C LEU A 90 1.90 2.01 -9.13
N THR A 91 0.83 2.32 -9.85
CA THR A 91 0.67 3.59 -10.53
C THR A 91 -0.35 4.43 -9.79
N HIS A 92 0.09 5.59 -9.30
CA HIS A 92 -0.78 6.57 -8.66
C HIS A 92 -1.75 7.16 -9.69
N TYR A 93 -2.90 7.62 -9.25
CA TYR A 93 -3.88 8.21 -10.15
C TYR A 93 -3.35 9.44 -10.91
N ASP A 94 -2.30 10.08 -10.39
CA ASP A 94 -1.66 11.23 -11.07
C ASP A 94 -0.55 10.79 -12.05
N GLY A 95 -0.25 9.51 -12.16
CA GLY A 95 0.73 8.97 -13.09
C GLY A 95 2.07 8.57 -12.48
N ARG A 96 2.30 8.85 -11.19
CA ARG A 96 3.54 8.43 -10.54
C ARG A 96 3.58 6.91 -10.39
N GLU A 97 4.73 6.31 -10.64
CA GLU A 97 4.91 4.86 -10.54
C GLU A 97 5.87 4.51 -9.42
N PHE A 98 5.55 3.42 -8.71
CA PHE A 98 6.37 2.89 -7.64
C PHE A 98 6.55 1.40 -7.81
N ASN A 99 7.74 0.90 -7.57
CA ASN A 99 8.00 -0.54 -7.48
C ASN A 99 7.76 -0.98 -6.04
N VAL A 100 6.79 -1.86 -5.85
CA VAL A 100 6.34 -2.22 -4.50
C VAL A 100 6.25 -3.73 -4.33
N ILE A 101 6.30 -4.16 -3.08
CA ILE A 101 5.99 -5.52 -2.66
C ILE A 101 4.96 -5.44 -1.53
N TRP A 102 4.30 -6.56 -1.25
CA TRP A 102 3.37 -6.62 -0.13
C TRP A 102 4.11 -6.58 1.21
N ARG A 103 3.55 -5.85 2.18
CA ARG A 103 4.05 -5.85 3.57
C ARG A 103 3.45 -7.01 4.33
N THR A 104 3.89 -8.22 4.05
CA THR A 104 3.30 -9.41 4.64
C THR A 104 3.51 -9.52 6.14
N HIS A 105 4.54 -8.89 6.67
CA HIS A 105 4.77 -8.83 8.12
C HIS A 105 3.73 -7.99 8.85
N ASN A 106 2.98 -7.16 8.14
CA ASN A 106 1.93 -6.30 8.69
C ASN A 106 0.53 -6.66 8.17
N ALA A 107 0.35 -7.83 7.59
CA ALA A 107 -0.86 -8.24 6.88
C ALA A 107 -1.09 -7.39 5.62
N ALA A 108 -0.84 -7.97 4.46
CA ALA A 108 -0.90 -7.28 3.18
C ALA A 108 -2.30 -6.73 2.89
N LEU A 109 -3.34 -7.48 3.21
CA LEU A 109 -4.73 -7.03 3.15
C LEU A 109 -5.29 -7.04 4.55
N ASN A 110 -5.89 -5.93 4.98
CA ASN A 110 -6.42 -5.84 6.30
C ASN A 110 -7.68 -4.95 6.34
N ASN A 111 -8.43 -4.98 7.44
CA ASN A 111 -9.71 -4.27 7.57
C ASN A 111 -10.69 -4.60 6.45
N VAL A 112 -10.68 -5.84 5.97
CA VAL A 112 -11.56 -6.28 4.89
C VAL A 112 -12.94 -6.55 5.47
N GLU A 113 -13.93 -5.79 5.01
CA GLU A 113 -15.30 -5.91 5.49
C GLU A 113 -16.30 -5.82 4.33
N PRO A 114 -17.36 -6.63 4.34
CA PRO A 114 -18.40 -6.49 3.33
C PRO A 114 -19.21 -5.21 3.59
N VAL A 115 -19.63 -4.56 2.53
CA VAL A 115 -20.53 -3.40 2.64
C VAL A 115 -21.92 -3.83 3.09
N HIS A 116 -22.35 -4.99 2.64
CA HIS A 116 -23.64 -5.57 3.03
C HIS A 116 -23.44 -6.79 3.92
N TYR A 117 -24.27 -6.93 4.94
CA TYR A 117 -24.22 -8.06 5.87
C TYR A 117 -24.96 -9.27 5.31
N SER A 118 -24.62 -9.65 4.10
CA SER A 118 -25.16 -10.87 3.48
C SER A 118 -24.01 -11.77 3.06
N THR A 119 -24.29 -13.05 2.90
CA THR A 119 -23.28 -13.96 2.38
C THR A 119 -22.94 -13.54 0.94
N PRO A 120 -21.69 -13.18 0.65
CA PRO A 120 -21.32 -12.81 -0.71
C PRO A 120 -21.35 -14.03 -1.62
N GLU A 121 -22.19 -13.98 -2.63
CA GLU A 121 -22.39 -15.08 -3.56
C GLU A 121 -21.91 -14.76 -4.96
N THR A 122 -21.65 -13.49 -5.27
CA THR A 122 -21.24 -13.06 -6.60
C THR A 122 -19.98 -12.20 -6.52
N ASP A 123 -19.23 -12.19 -7.60
CA ASP A 123 -18.00 -11.39 -7.71
C ASP A 123 -18.27 -9.89 -7.73
N SER A 124 -19.53 -9.49 -7.88
CA SER A 124 -19.92 -8.07 -7.85
C SER A 124 -20.25 -7.56 -6.46
N GLU A 125 -20.20 -8.38 -5.42
CA GLU A 125 -20.37 -7.92 -4.06
C GLU A 125 -19.29 -6.90 -3.69
N ARG A 126 -19.66 -5.93 -2.86
CA ARG A 126 -18.78 -4.82 -2.53
C ARG A 126 -18.14 -5.01 -1.16
N TYR A 127 -16.86 -4.67 -1.10
CA TYR A 127 -16.06 -4.74 0.13
C TYR A 127 -15.26 -3.47 0.31
N THR A 128 -14.94 -3.15 1.56
CA THR A 128 -13.91 -2.16 1.89
C THR A 128 -12.67 -2.92 2.34
N ALA A 129 -11.50 -2.39 2.05
CA ALA A 129 -10.24 -3.04 2.40
C ALA A 129 -9.11 -2.03 2.52
N GLN A 130 -8.07 -2.42 3.24
CA GLN A 130 -6.83 -1.68 3.34
C GLN A 130 -5.70 -2.51 2.74
N LEU A 131 -4.94 -1.92 1.83
CA LEU A 131 -3.81 -2.58 1.16
C LEU A 131 -2.51 -2.02 1.73
N CYS A 132 -1.62 -2.91 2.16
CA CYS A 132 -0.35 -2.54 2.75
C CYS A 132 0.80 -2.97 1.85
N LEU A 133 1.48 -2.00 1.29
CA LEU A 133 2.59 -2.18 0.34
C LEU A 133 3.81 -1.43 0.85
N MET A 134 4.97 -1.71 0.26
CA MET A 134 6.18 -0.93 0.52
C MET A 134 7.08 -0.96 -0.70
N THR A 135 7.84 0.13 -0.90
CA THR A 135 8.83 0.19 -1.97
C THR A 135 10.06 -0.64 -1.60
N PHE A 136 10.78 -1.06 -2.62
CA PHE A 136 12.01 -1.84 -2.43
C PHE A 136 13.14 -1.35 -3.32
#